data_367c8781a9474a0045997178f52c290c
#
_entry.id   367c8781a9474a0045997178f52c290c
#
_cell.length_a   1.000
_cell.length_b   1.000
_cell.length_c   1.000
_cell.angle_alpha   90.00
_cell.angle_beta   90.00
_cell.angle_gamma   90.00
#
_symmetry.space_group_name_H-M   'P 1'
#
loop_
_entity.id
_entity.type
_entity.pdbx_description
1 polymer ?
#
loop_
_entity_poly.entity_id
_entity_poly.type
_entity_poly.pdbx_seq_one_letter_code
_entity_poly.pdbx_strand_id
1 'polypeptide(L)'
;MAKTPATKRSAKSELGRKGEIVRRKVHGDAHVDRRYAEADEFLKMFEDVTDEFCWGTVWARPGLNHKTRAALSLASTAAQSQAGAVKLHVKTCLRTGWTKREIGEILLHVYVYAGVYASLSAFATAHEAIQEYEAEQRAARKAKRRG
;
A
#
# COMPACT_ATOMS: atom_id res chain seq x y z
N MET A 1 -22.08 1.85 -31.52
CA MET A 1 -21.67 1.60 -30.15
C MET A 1 -21.80 2.90 -29.35
N ALA A 2 -22.79 3.00 -28.48
CA ALA A 2 -23.03 4.20 -27.68
C ALA A 2 -21.99 4.27 -26.55
N LYS A 3 -21.25 5.38 -26.47
CA LYS A 3 -20.40 5.68 -25.32
C LYS A 3 -21.29 5.88 -24.09
N THR A 4 -21.20 4.97 -23.12
CA THR A 4 -21.83 5.15 -21.80
C THR A 4 -21.29 6.47 -21.20
N PRO A 5 -22.17 7.39 -20.76
CA PRO A 5 -21.70 8.63 -20.16
C PRO A 5 -20.91 8.32 -18.88
N ALA A 6 -19.76 8.96 -18.72
CA ALA A 6 -18.95 8.88 -17.51
C ALA A 6 -19.80 9.30 -16.32
N THR A 7 -20.15 8.37 -15.46
CA THR A 7 -20.94 8.60 -14.26
C THR A 7 -20.18 9.58 -13.37
N LYS A 8 -20.79 10.74 -13.05
CA LYS A 8 -20.23 11.72 -12.11
C LYS A 8 -19.87 10.97 -10.82
N ARG A 9 -18.58 10.99 -10.42
CA ARG A 9 -18.16 10.47 -9.11
C ARG A 9 -19.08 11.08 -8.04
N SER A 10 -19.82 10.24 -7.33
CA SER A 10 -20.50 10.66 -6.10
C SER A 10 -19.48 11.37 -5.21
N ALA A 11 -19.85 12.51 -4.64
CA ALA A 11 -18.93 13.25 -3.77
C ALA A 11 -18.55 12.37 -2.59
N LYS A 12 -17.23 12.20 -2.35
CA LYS A 12 -16.75 11.44 -1.18
C LYS A 12 -17.28 12.05 0.10
N SER A 13 -17.62 11.20 1.06
CA SER A 13 -17.91 11.61 2.42
C SER A 13 -16.72 12.35 3.05
N GLU A 14 -16.95 13.06 4.14
CA GLU A 14 -15.86 13.72 4.89
C GLU A 14 -14.83 12.69 5.37
N LEU A 15 -15.29 11.54 5.87
CA LEU A 15 -14.45 10.44 6.31
C LEU A 15 -13.63 9.85 5.16
N GLY A 16 -14.24 9.67 3.99
CA GLY A 16 -13.55 9.19 2.79
C GLY A 16 -12.48 10.17 2.29
N ARG A 17 -12.73 11.49 2.36
CA ARG A 17 -11.70 12.50 2.05
C ARG A 17 -10.53 12.47 3.03
N LYS A 18 -10.82 12.36 4.33
CA LYS A 18 -9.80 12.19 5.36
C LYS A 18 -8.97 10.93 5.13
N GLY A 19 -9.63 9.82 4.79
CA GLY A 19 -8.98 8.56 4.48
C GLY A 19 -8.08 8.63 3.25
N GLU A 20 -8.54 9.28 2.17
CA GLU A 20 -7.73 9.48 0.97
C GLU A 20 -6.42 10.23 1.27
N ILE A 21 -6.46 11.28 2.09
CA ILE A 21 -5.26 12.03 2.49
C ILE A 21 -4.26 11.11 3.19
N VAL A 22 -4.72 10.29 4.13
CA VAL A 22 -3.87 9.32 4.85
C VAL A 22 -3.32 8.26 3.89
N ARG A 23 -4.16 7.70 3.02
CA ARG A 23 -3.79 6.69 2.03
C ARG A 23 -2.69 7.19 1.09
N ARG A 24 -2.83 8.42 0.58
CA ARG A 24 -1.83 9.07 -0.27
C ARG A 24 -0.50 9.26 0.45
N LYS A 25 -0.54 9.72 1.68
CA LYS A 25 0.66 9.87 2.52
C LYS A 25 1.41 8.55 2.71
N VAL A 26 0.69 7.44 2.85
CA VAL A 26 1.25 6.11 3.18
C VAL A 26 1.66 5.33 1.93
N HIS A 27 0.79 5.23 0.94
CA HIS A 27 1.03 4.46 -0.29
C HIS A 27 1.63 5.28 -1.43
N GLY A 28 1.55 6.61 -1.36
CA GLY A 28 1.99 7.53 -2.41
C GLY A 28 0.89 7.83 -3.43
N ASP A 29 0.94 9.03 -4.01
CA ASP A 29 -0.07 9.54 -4.95
C ASP A 29 -0.22 8.65 -6.18
N ALA A 30 0.87 8.26 -6.82
CA ALA A 30 0.86 7.44 -8.03
C ALA A 30 0.13 6.10 -7.86
N HIS A 31 0.25 5.47 -6.67
CA HIS A 31 -0.49 4.24 -6.38
C HIS A 31 -1.99 4.52 -6.26
N VAL A 32 -2.37 5.56 -5.53
CA VAL A 32 -3.78 5.91 -5.28
C VAL A 32 -4.45 6.37 -6.58
N ASP A 33 -3.77 7.21 -7.37
CA ASP A 33 -4.29 7.68 -8.66
C ASP A 33 -4.55 6.54 -9.63
N ARG A 34 -3.63 5.57 -9.72
CA ARG A 34 -3.81 4.38 -10.53
C ARG A 34 -5.02 3.56 -10.07
N ARG A 35 -5.17 3.32 -8.77
CA ARG A 35 -6.32 2.58 -8.22
C ARG A 35 -7.64 3.24 -8.57
N TYR A 36 -7.73 4.57 -8.50
CA TYR A 36 -8.95 5.28 -8.85
C TYR A 36 -9.20 5.33 -10.36
N ALA A 37 -8.13 5.41 -11.18
CA ALA A 37 -8.26 5.40 -12.63
C ALA A 37 -8.72 4.04 -13.18
N GLU A 38 -8.29 2.94 -12.54
CA GLU A 38 -8.65 1.57 -12.91
C GLU A 38 -10.02 1.12 -12.35
N ALA A 39 -10.57 1.88 -11.38
CA ALA A 39 -11.82 1.50 -10.72
C ALA A 39 -13.03 1.84 -11.59
N ASP A 40 -13.69 0.81 -12.11
CA ASP A 40 -15.05 0.87 -12.66
C ASP A 40 -16.09 1.01 -11.53
N GLU A 41 -17.37 0.94 -11.88
CA GLU A 41 -18.47 1.06 -10.92
C GLU A 41 -18.43 -0.03 -9.82
N PHE A 42 -18.02 -1.24 -10.19
CA PHE A 42 -17.93 -2.37 -9.26
C PHE A 42 -16.76 -2.19 -8.28
N LEU A 43 -15.57 -1.88 -8.78
CA LEU A 43 -14.40 -1.66 -7.93
C LEU A 43 -14.51 -0.40 -7.07
N LYS A 44 -15.26 0.61 -7.55
CA LYS A 44 -15.50 1.83 -6.79
C LYS A 44 -16.21 1.58 -5.46
N MET A 45 -17.11 0.62 -5.38
CA MET A 45 -17.77 0.23 -4.12
C MET A 45 -16.73 -0.16 -3.06
N PHE A 46 -15.72 -0.92 -3.46
CA PHE A 46 -14.63 -1.33 -2.58
C PHE A 46 -13.71 -0.15 -2.20
N GLU A 47 -13.37 0.72 -3.17
CA GLU A 47 -12.50 1.87 -2.93
C GLU A 47 -13.16 2.86 -1.96
N ASP A 48 -14.45 3.12 -2.09
CA ASP A 48 -15.18 4.05 -1.21
C ASP A 48 -15.19 3.53 0.25
N VAL A 49 -15.51 2.25 0.48
CA VAL A 49 -15.46 1.62 1.82
C VAL A 49 -14.03 1.59 2.36
N THR A 50 -13.05 1.32 1.50
CA THR A 50 -11.64 1.28 1.89
C THR A 50 -11.18 2.66 2.34
N ASP A 51 -11.52 3.73 1.62
CA ASP A 51 -11.14 5.09 2.01
C ASP A 51 -11.81 5.50 3.33
N GLU A 52 -13.07 5.17 3.54
CA GLU A 52 -13.79 5.53 4.76
C GLU A 52 -13.36 4.71 5.98
N PHE A 53 -13.41 3.39 5.87
CA PHE A 53 -13.20 2.52 7.02
C PHE A 53 -11.71 2.25 7.27
N CYS A 54 -10.99 1.71 6.28
CA CYS A 54 -9.59 1.37 6.47
C CYS A 54 -8.75 2.63 6.76
N TRP A 55 -8.83 3.61 5.88
CA TRP A 55 -7.96 4.80 5.96
C TRP A 55 -8.53 5.88 6.86
N GLY A 56 -9.80 6.23 6.72
CA GLY A 56 -10.46 7.30 7.47
C GLY A 56 -10.71 6.94 8.94
N THR A 57 -11.09 5.69 9.20
CA THR A 57 -11.42 5.24 10.56
C THR A 57 -10.23 4.60 11.27
N VAL A 58 -9.50 3.68 10.64
CA VAL A 58 -8.45 2.91 11.33
C VAL A 58 -7.07 3.57 11.21
N TRP A 59 -6.59 3.83 9.99
CA TRP A 59 -5.25 4.38 9.78
C TRP A 59 -5.09 5.84 10.22
N ALA A 60 -6.18 6.60 10.26
CA ALA A 60 -6.19 7.97 10.75
C ALA A 60 -6.19 8.10 12.29
N ARG A 61 -6.26 7.00 13.05
CA ARG A 61 -6.23 7.02 14.52
C ARG A 61 -4.84 7.37 15.05
N PRO A 62 -4.74 8.15 16.14
CA PRO A 62 -3.46 8.58 16.68
C PRO A 62 -2.71 7.50 17.49
N GLY A 63 -3.36 6.38 17.86
CA GLY A 63 -2.80 5.37 18.76
C GLY A 63 -1.54 4.66 18.27
N LEU A 64 -1.34 4.54 16.94
CA LEU A 64 -0.14 4.02 16.31
C LEU A 64 0.27 4.92 15.15
N ASN A 65 1.56 5.16 14.99
CA ASN A 65 2.07 5.88 13.82
C ASN A 65 2.01 5.04 12.54
N HIS A 66 2.14 5.67 11.38
CA HIS A 66 2.05 5.00 10.08
C HIS A 66 3.18 3.99 9.84
N LYS A 67 4.38 4.23 10.39
CA LYS A 67 5.51 3.29 10.31
C LYS A 67 5.15 1.96 10.97
N THR A 68 4.63 1.99 12.20
CA THR A 68 4.21 0.80 12.93
C THR A 68 3.06 0.09 12.21
N ARG A 69 2.04 0.84 11.72
CA ARG A 69 0.93 0.25 10.96
C ARG A 69 1.39 -0.45 9.70
N ALA A 70 2.38 0.11 8.98
CA ALA A 70 2.95 -0.52 7.79
C ALA A 70 3.60 -1.88 8.11
N ALA A 71 4.35 -1.98 9.20
CA ALA A 71 4.95 -3.25 9.66
C ALA A 71 3.89 -4.30 10.04
N LEU A 72 2.84 -3.88 10.75
CA LEU A 72 1.72 -4.77 11.10
C LEU A 72 1.00 -5.29 9.86
N SER A 73 0.77 -4.42 8.86
CA SER A 73 0.14 -4.81 7.60
C SER A 73 1.04 -5.78 6.82
N LEU A 74 2.35 -5.52 6.76
CA LEU A 74 3.31 -6.43 6.12
C LEU A 74 3.29 -7.81 6.80
N ALA A 75 3.42 -7.87 8.12
CA ALA A 75 3.42 -9.12 8.86
C ALA A 75 2.09 -9.89 8.67
N SER A 76 0.95 -9.19 8.75
CA SER A 76 -0.37 -9.81 8.57
C SER A 76 -0.56 -10.41 7.19
N THR A 77 -0.17 -9.68 6.13
CA THR A 77 -0.34 -10.14 4.74
C THR A 77 0.67 -11.22 4.37
N ALA A 78 1.88 -11.17 4.92
CA ALA A 78 2.89 -12.22 4.76
C ALA A 78 2.43 -13.53 5.43
N ALA A 79 1.89 -13.48 6.64
CA ALA A 79 1.35 -14.64 7.34
C ALA A 79 0.18 -15.30 6.57
N GLN A 80 -0.57 -14.53 5.80
CA GLN A 80 -1.67 -15.01 4.94
C GLN A 80 -1.21 -15.41 3.53
N SER A 81 0.09 -15.35 3.23
CA SER A 81 0.67 -15.66 1.89
C SER A 81 0.07 -14.81 0.76
N GLN A 82 -0.29 -13.56 1.03
CA GLN A 82 -0.89 -12.62 0.10
C GLN A 82 0.18 -11.84 -0.70
N ALA A 83 0.80 -12.47 -1.70
CA ALA A 83 1.95 -11.91 -2.41
C ALA A 83 1.75 -10.47 -2.94
N GLY A 84 0.60 -10.17 -3.57
CA GLY A 84 0.30 -8.82 -4.05
C GLY A 84 0.24 -7.78 -2.94
N ALA A 85 -0.34 -8.12 -1.79
CA ALA A 85 -0.39 -7.26 -0.62
C ALA A 85 0.99 -7.12 0.05
N VAL A 86 1.77 -8.19 0.14
CA VAL A 86 3.17 -8.17 0.61
C VAL A 86 3.98 -7.18 -0.22
N LYS A 87 3.91 -7.25 -1.55
CA LYS A 87 4.62 -6.33 -2.46
C LYS A 87 4.28 -4.86 -2.17
N LEU A 88 2.99 -4.55 -2.01
CA LEU A 88 2.53 -3.21 -1.66
C LEU A 88 3.06 -2.77 -0.30
N HIS A 89 2.94 -3.62 0.72
CA HIS A 89 3.33 -3.26 2.09
C HIS A 89 4.84 -3.19 2.30
N VAL A 90 5.66 -3.92 1.54
CA VAL A 90 7.11 -3.71 1.50
C VAL A 90 7.46 -2.31 1.00
N LYS A 91 6.86 -1.86 -0.12
CA LYS A 91 7.06 -0.49 -0.62
C LYS A 91 6.56 0.55 0.38
N THR A 92 5.46 0.28 1.07
CA THR A 92 4.94 1.13 2.14
C THR A 92 5.89 1.21 3.34
N CYS A 93 6.45 0.10 3.76
CA CYS A 93 7.48 0.07 4.82
C CYS A 93 8.68 0.94 4.44
N LEU A 94 9.20 0.82 3.22
CA LEU A 94 10.30 1.66 2.75
C LEU A 94 9.94 3.16 2.74
N ARG A 95 8.73 3.52 2.31
CA ARG A 95 8.24 4.91 2.33
C ARG A 95 8.09 5.47 3.74
N THR A 96 7.71 4.65 4.69
CA THR A 96 7.51 5.06 6.09
C THR A 96 8.77 4.98 6.93
N GLY A 97 9.93 4.66 6.31
CA GLY A 97 11.24 4.72 6.94
C GLY A 97 11.74 3.43 7.56
N TRP A 98 11.23 2.29 7.15
CA TRP A 98 11.84 0.99 7.43
C TRP A 98 12.99 0.73 6.47
N THR A 99 14.09 0.19 6.99
CA THR A 99 15.21 -0.28 6.18
C THR A 99 14.94 -1.68 5.63
N LYS A 100 15.68 -2.08 4.57
CA LYS A 100 15.62 -3.46 4.05
C LYS A 100 15.90 -4.50 5.11
N ARG A 101 16.88 -4.22 5.99
CA ARG A 101 17.25 -5.11 7.09
C ARG A 101 16.10 -5.28 8.07
N GLU A 102 15.49 -4.18 8.50
CA GLU A 102 14.34 -4.24 9.41
C GLU A 102 13.13 -4.95 8.79
N ILE A 103 12.89 -4.78 7.47
CA ILE A 103 11.86 -5.54 6.74
C ILE A 103 12.19 -7.04 6.79
N GLY A 104 13.45 -7.42 6.62
CA GLY A 104 13.90 -8.81 6.79
C GLY A 104 13.59 -9.35 8.20
N GLU A 105 13.85 -8.57 9.25
CA GLU A 105 13.52 -8.97 10.63
C GLU A 105 12.01 -9.16 10.85
N ILE A 106 11.16 -8.30 10.26
CA ILE A 106 9.70 -8.48 10.29
C ILE A 106 9.32 -9.84 9.67
N LEU A 107 9.88 -10.16 8.50
CA LEU A 107 9.58 -11.40 7.79
C LEU A 107 10.15 -12.65 8.51
N LEU A 108 11.31 -12.53 9.16
CA LEU A 108 11.82 -13.59 10.04
C LEU A 108 10.92 -13.82 11.24
N HIS A 109 10.32 -12.77 11.77
CA HIS A 109 9.33 -12.91 12.84
C HIS A 109 8.09 -13.68 12.36
N VAL A 110 7.63 -13.42 11.13
CA VAL A 110 6.55 -14.18 10.48
C VAL A 110 6.90 -15.67 10.36
N TYR A 111 8.18 -16.02 10.10
CA TYR A 111 8.64 -17.42 10.04
C TYR A 111 8.28 -18.19 11.30
N VAL A 112 8.47 -17.56 12.47
CA VAL A 112 8.24 -18.22 13.77
C VAL A 112 6.75 -18.51 14.01
N TYR A 113 5.87 -17.60 13.60
CA TYR A 113 4.44 -17.68 13.93
C TYR A 113 3.53 -18.19 12.79
N ALA A 114 3.98 -18.10 11.55
CA ALA A 114 3.20 -18.51 10.38
C ALA A 114 3.88 -19.61 9.53
N GLY A 115 5.10 -20.00 9.89
CA GLY A 115 5.81 -21.11 9.26
C GLY A 115 6.72 -20.70 8.10
N VAL A 116 7.59 -21.64 7.73
CA VAL A 116 8.69 -21.44 6.78
C VAL A 116 8.18 -21.04 5.39
N TYR A 117 7.11 -21.64 4.89
CA TYR A 117 6.66 -21.39 3.52
C TYR A 117 6.00 -20.01 3.36
N ALA A 118 5.28 -19.54 4.38
CA ALA A 118 4.73 -18.17 4.37
C ALA A 118 5.86 -17.13 4.32
N SER A 119 6.89 -17.32 5.17
CA SER A 119 8.04 -16.43 5.21
C SER A 119 8.89 -16.52 3.91
N LEU A 120 9.14 -17.70 3.38
CA LEU A 120 9.91 -17.89 2.13
C LEU A 120 9.25 -17.17 0.96
N SER A 121 7.95 -17.35 0.79
CA SER A 121 7.17 -16.63 -0.24
C SER A 121 7.23 -15.11 -0.04
N ALA A 122 7.10 -14.66 1.21
CA ALA A 122 7.16 -13.24 1.54
C ALA A 122 8.57 -12.65 1.27
N PHE A 123 9.65 -13.37 1.58
CA PHE A 123 11.02 -12.94 1.26
C PHE A 123 11.26 -12.81 -0.24
N ALA A 124 10.80 -13.77 -1.05
CA ALA A 124 10.92 -13.71 -2.52
C ALA A 124 10.19 -12.47 -3.05
N THR A 125 8.94 -12.27 -2.66
CA THR A 125 8.13 -11.10 -3.04
C THR A 125 8.74 -9.79 -2.55
N ALA A 126 9.26 -9.77 -1.33
CA ALA A 126 9.91 -8.58 -0.77
C ALA A 126 11.17 -8.19 -1.54
N HIS A 127 11.97 -9.18 -1.96
CA HIS A 127 13.16 -8.94 -2.76
C HIS A 127 12.83 -8.21 -4.07
N GLU A 128 11.82 -8.71 -4.81
CA GLU A 128 11.34 -8.06 -6.04
C GLU A 128 10.81 -6.64 -5.77
N ALA A 129 9.98 -6.49 -4.74
CA ALA A 129 9.39 -5.19 -4.38
C ALA A 129 10.45 -4.14 -4.02
N ILE A 130 11.53 -4.54 -3.33
CA ILE A 130 12.66 -3.67 -2.99
C ILE A 130 13.39 -3.23 -4.25
N GLN A 131 13.69 -4.14 -5.18
CA GLN A 131 14.36 -3.81 -6.45
C GLN A 131 13.53 -2.82 -7.28
N GLU A 132 12.22 -3.04 -7.39
CA GLU A 132 11.31 -2.13 -8.09
C GLU A 132 11.28 -0.75 -7.43
N TYR A 133 11.13 -0.69 -6.11
CA TYR A 133 11.12 0.57 -5.38
C TYR A 133 12.40 1.37 -5.58
N GLU A 134 13.56 0.73 -5.53
CA GLU A 134 14.85 1.37 -5.78
C GLU A 134 14.98 1.89 -7.20
N ALA A 135 14.48 1.15 -8.19
CA ALA A 135 14.45 1.59 -9.57
C ALA A 135 13.55 2.83 -9.75
N GLU A 136 12.35 2.82 -9.15
CA GLU A 136 11.44 3.97 -9.12
C GLU A 136 12.10 5.21 -8.51
N GLN A 137 12.81 5.05 -7.38
CA GLN A 137 13.50 6.16 -6.71
C GLN A 137 14.67 6.71 -7.56
N ARG A 138 15.43 5.83 -8.22
CA ARG A 138 16.50 6.26 -9.15
C ARG A 138 15.95 7.06 -10.33
N ALA A 139 14.85 6.59 -10.92
CA ALA A 139 14.19 7.29 -12.03
C ALA A 139 13.67 8.67 -11.62
N ALA A 140 13.00 8.78 -10.47
CA ALA A 140 12.50 10.03 -9.93
C ALA A 140 13.62 11.05 -9.66
N ARG A 141 14.75 10.60 -9.09
CA ARG A 141 15.93 11.47 -8.85
C ARG A 141 16.55 11.97 -10.16
N LYS A 142 16.60 11.09 -11.19
CA LYS A 142 17.14 11.47 -12.51
C LYS A 142 16.25 12.52 -13.20
N ALA A 143 14.93 12.37 -13.09
CA ALA A 143 13.98 13.35 -13.64
C ALA A 143 14.13 14.72 -12.99
N LYS A 144 14.25 14.78 -11.63
CA LYS A 144 14.46 16.04 -10.89
C LYS A 144 15.77 16.77 -11.20
N ARG A 145 16.79 16.07 -11.71
CA ARG A 145 18.08 16.69 -12.09
C ARG A 145 18.11 17.26 -13.50
N ARG A 146 17.09 16.92 -14.31
CA ARG A 146 17.00 17.33 -15.73
C ARG A 146 16.02 18.46 -15.99
N GLY A 147 15.15 18.78 -15.04
CA GLY A 147 14.25 19.91 -15.04
C GLY A 147 14.73 21.03 -14.11
#